data_f5c3c0430ecd809ef317ca9173a9ae13
#
_entry.id   f5c3c0430ecd809ef317ca9173a9ae13
#
_cell.length_a   1.000
_cell.length_b   1.000
_cell.length_c   1.000
_cell.angle_alpha   90.00
_cell.angle_beta   90.00
_cell.angle_gamma   90.00
#
_symmetry.space_group_name_H-M   'P 1'
#
loop_
_entity.id
_entity.type
_entity.pdbx_description
1 polymer ?
#
loop_
_entity_poly.entity_id
_entity_poly.type
_entity_poly.pdbx_seq_one_letter_code
_entity_poly.pdbx_strand_id
1 'polypeptide(L)'
;MTDANGRRIDLPLIDHHCHGVVETELSDDGFGSLATESDWPAPEGTDGLDSPFGLALRRFCAPILGLEPLAPLDEYLARRRSIGAAEANRLLLRSTGTSDYLLDTGIRDTRLLGPAAMAARAEARSREIVRIERVAEDLAAESTAAGFVAKLPATLTARSREAVGLKSIIAYRHGFDIPAERPSGREVLKAADEWFHTAERTGTFRVTDPVLLRFGLWSGIDAGLPMQLHTGYGDGDIELFRADPSRLTPFFHATRTLGVDFMLLHCYPFIREAGILAQVFPHVYLDTGLVSHYLGPSAGTAIRQAMEIAPFSKVLYSSDSYGLAEHYAVSAASWRTEFAALVDEWIASGWATAKDAERIATMVASKNAERVYNLSA
;
A
#
# COMPACT_ATOMS: atom_id res chain seq x y z
N MET A 1 -13.60 19.26 1.50
CA MET A 1 -12.68 20.36 1.88
C MET A 1 -12.37 21.13 0.62
N THR A 2 -12.42 22.41 0.67
CA THR A 2 -12.10 23.30 -0.45
C THR A 2 -10.69 23.84 -0.25
N ASP A 3 -9.96 24.00 -1.35
CA ASP A 3 -8.71 24.77 -1.38
C ASP A 3 -8.95 26.23 -1.01
N ALA A 4 -7.88 27.06 -0.95
CA ALA A 4 -7.95 28.50 -0.68
C ALA A 4 -8.84 29.27 -1.70
N ASN A 5 -9.18 28.66 -2.84
CA ASN A 5 -10.00 29.21 -3.92
C ASN A 5 -11.39 28.55 -4.01
N GLY A 6 -11.76 27.67 -3.05
CA GLY A 6 -13.07 27.01 -3.02
C GLY A 6 -13.18 25.80 -3.96
N ARG A 7 -12.11 25.32 -4.58
CA ARG A 7 -12.09 24.12 -5.43
C ARG A 7 -11.99 22.86 -4.57
N ARG A 8 -12.87 21.93 -4.80
CA ARG A 8 -12.83 20.59 -4.24
C ARG A 8 -12.54 19.59 -5.35
N ILE A 9 -11.47 18.79 -5.21
CA ILE A 9 -11.31 17.60 -6.03
C ILE A 9 -12.27 16.55 -5.46
N ASP A 10 -13.47 16.47 -6.04
CA ASP A 10 -14.53 15.53 -5.65
C ASP A 10 -14.59 14.37 -6.64
N LEU A 11 -13.41 13.78 -6.93
CA LEU A 11 -13.27 12.63 -7.81
C LEU A 11 -13.35 11.35 -6.98
N PRO A 12 -13.97 10.27 -7.49
CA PRO A 12 -13.89 8.97 -6.86
C PRO A 12 -12.43 8.51 -6.84
N LEU A 13 -11.97 8.00 -5.69
CA LEU A 13 -10.66 7.39 -5.55
C LEU A 13 -10.74 5.88 -5.78
N ILE A 14 -9.70 5.30 -6.36
CA ILE A 14 -9.43 3.88 -6.26
C ILE A 14 -8.18 3.73 -5.42
N ASP A 15 -8.34 3.18 -4.22
CA ASP A 15 -7.24 2.87 -3.33
C ASP A 15 -6.64 1.54 -3.77
N HIS A 16 -5.59 1.62 -4.60
CA HIS A 16 -5.07 0.43 -5.27
C HIS A 16 -4.22 -0.46 -4.37
N HIS A 17 -3.90 0.00 -3.14
CA HIS A 17 -3.22 -0.80 -2.12
C HIS A 17 -3.59 -0.32 -0.72
N CYS A 18 -4.21 -1.19 0.05
CA CYS A 18 -4.55 -0.99 1.46
C CYS A 18 -4.77 -2.34 2.16
N HIS A 19 -5.06 -2.30 3.46
CA HIS A 19 -5.36 -3.44 4.32
C HIS A 19 -6.73 -3.28 4.97
N GLY A 20 -7.20 -4.26 5.75
CA GLY A 20 -8.45 -4.14 6.48
C GLY A 20 -8.35 -3.19 7.68
N VAL A 21 -9.49 -2.70 8.14
CA VAL A 21 -9.60 -1.97 9.41
C VAL A 21 -9.94 -2.93 10.55
N VAL A 22 -9.52 -2.58 11.78
CA VAL A 22 -9.94 -3.25 13.01
C VAL A 22 -11.31 -2.73 13.43
N GLU A 23 -12.26 -3.63 13.65
CA GLU A 23 -13.64 -3.25 14.04
C GLU A 23 -13.94 -3.44 15.54
N THR A 24 -13.00 -4.01 16.29
CA THR A 24 -13.11 -4.13 17.74
C THR A 24 -12.74 -2.81 18.42
N GLU A 25 -13.33 -2.56 19.60
CA GLU A 25 -12.94 -1.41 20.40
C GLU A 25 -11.46 -1.48 20.78
N LEU A 26 -10.77 -0.35 20.64
CA LEU A 26 -9.37 -0.19 20.97
C LEU A 26 -9.22 0.62 22.26
N SER A 27 -8.30 0.20 23.13
CA SER A 27 -7.77 1.07 24.16
C SER A 27 -6.95 2.20 23.55
N ASP A 28 -6.64 3.24 24.32
CA ASP A 28 -5.80 4.34 23.85
C ASP A 28 -4.41 3.84 23.42
N ASP A 29 -3.80 2.91 24.18
CA ASP A 29 -2.54 2.26 23.81
C ASP A 29 -2.68 1.41 22.53
N GLY A 30 -3.79 0.69 22.40
CA GLY A 30 -4.08 -0.12 21.20
C GLY A 30 -4.31 0.76 19.96
N PHE A 31 -4.91 1.93 20.12
CA PHE A 31 -5.04 2.93 19.06
C PHE A 31 -3.67 3.51 18.70
N GLY A 32 -2.90 3.92 19.71
CA GLY A 32 -1.55 4.48 19.53
C GLY A 32 -0.61 3.50 18.83
N SER A 33 -0.66 2.20 19.15
CA SER A 33 0.16 1.17 18.50
C SER A 33 -0.17 0.94 17.03
N LEU A 34 -1.41 1.18 16.60
CA LEU A 34 -1.82 1.12 15.20
C LEU A 34 -1.58 2.42 14.44
N ALA A 35 -1.23 3.50 15.13
CA ALA A 35 -1.01 4.82 14.55
C ALA A 35 0.46 5.09 14.16
N THR A 36 1.30 4.08 14.19
CA THR A 36 2.74 4.16 13.90
C THR A 36 3.23 2.87 13.24
N GLU A 37 4.32 2.95 12.48
CA GLU A 37 5.06 1.77 11.97
C GLU A 37 6.06 1.20 13.01
N SER A 38 6.12 1.79 14.22
CA SER A 38 7.02 1.29 15.27
C SER A 38 6.45 0.05 15.94
N ASP A 39 7.24 -1.00 16.04
CA ASP A 39 6.96 -2.20 16.84
C ASP A 39 7.18 -2.00 18.36
N TRP A 40 7.70 -0.82 18.75
CA TRP A 40 8.04 -0.49 20.12
C TRP A 40 7.07 0.55 20.69
N PRO A 41 6.75 0.49 21.97
CA PRO A 41 5.95 1.53 22.61
C PRO A 41 6.69 2.88 22.57
N ALA A 42 5.92 3.96 22.59
CA ALA A 42 6.48 5.29 22.74
C ALA A 42 7.34 5.39 24.03
N PRO A 43 8.43 6.17 24.04
CA PRO A 43 9.22 6.39 25.24
C PRO A 43 8.35 6.88 26.40
N GLU A 44 8.73 6.52 27.65
CA GLU A 44 7.99 6.94 28.85
C GLU A 44 7.83 8.47 28.91
N GLY A 45 6.62 8.92 29.16
CA GLY A 45 6.28 10.34 29.24
C GLY A 45 6.10 11.03 27.87
N THR A 46 6.06 10.27 26.77
CA THR A 46 5.77 10.79 25.43
C THR A 46 4.48 10.18 24.86
N ASP A 47 3.90 10.85 23.88
CA ASP A 47 2.74 10.36 23.12
C ASP A 47 3.15 10.11 21.67
N GLY A 48 2.97 8.88 21.16
CA GLY A 48 3.26 8.55 19.76
C GLY A 48 2.39 9.31 18.75
N LEU A 49 1.25 9.84 19.19
CA LEU A 49 0.38 10.72 18.40
C LEU A 49 0.78 12.21 18.45
N ASP A 50 1.79 12.58 19.24
CA ASP A 50 2.46 13.89 19.09
C ASP A 50 3.41 13.84 17.87
N SER A 51 2.79 13.76 16.69
CA SER A 51 3.43 13.46 15.42
C SER A 51 2.74 14.19 14.26
N PRO A 52 3.35 14.25 13.06
CA PRO A 52 2.69 14.80 11.87
C PRO A 52 1.36 14.08 11.55
N PHE A 53 1.29 12.76 11.77
CA PHE A 53 0.04 12.01 11.63
C PHE A 53 -1.03 12.46 12.64
N GLY A 54 -0.67 12.61 13.92
CA GLY A 54 -1.61 13.07 14.95
C GLY A 54 -2.14 14.48 14.69
N LEU A 55 -1.33 15.37 14.12
CA LEU A 55 -1.81 16.68 13.64
C LEU A 55 -2.84 16.52 12.51
N ALA A 56 -2.54 15.68 11.52
CA ALA A 56 -3.42 15.43 10.38
C ALA A 56 -4.72 14.73 10.82
N LEU A 57 -4.64 13.76 11.72
CA LEU A 57 -5.79 13.09 12.32
C LEU A 57 -6.74 14.12 12.96
N ARG A 58 -6.23 14.98 13.83
CA ARG A 58 -7.04 16.01 14.50
C ARG A 58 -7.61 17.02 13.51
N ARG A 59 -6.89 17.34 12.45
CA ARG A 59 -7.35 18.25 11.40
C ARG A 59 -8.48 17.67 10.57
N PHE A 60 -8.35 16.41 10.14
CA PHE A 60 -9.22 15.82 9.13
C PHE A 60 -10.29 14.90 9.73
N CYS A 61 -9.95 14.10 10.76
CA CYS A 61 -10.87 13.12 11.31
C CYS A 61 -11.81 13.70 12.39
N ALA A 62 -11.35 14.70 13.18
CA ALA A 62 -12.18 15.27 14.23
C ALA A 62 -13.50 15.84 13.68
N PRO A 63 -13.53 16.62 12.59
CA PRO A 63 -14.80 17.10 12.01
C PRO A 63 -15.72 16.00 11.50
N ILE A 64 -15.17 14.87 11.01
CA ILE A 64 -15.95 13.74 10.53
C ILE A 64 -16.72 13.09 11.70
N LEU A 65 -16.13 13.08 12.89
CA LEU A 65 -16.75 12.56 14.10
C LEU A 65 -17.58 13.61 14.87
N GLY A 66 -17.76 14.81 14.30
CA GLY A 66 -18.59 15.89 14.86
C GLY A 66 -17.89 16.73 15.94
N LEU A 67 -16.56 16.81 15.91
CA LEU A 67 -15.76 17.70 16.74
C LEU A 67 -15.24 18.89 15.92
N GLU A 68 -14.75 19.93 16.63
CA GLU A 68 -14.06 21.03 15.96
C GLU A 68 -12.72 20.55 15.35
N PRO A 69 -12.28 21.15 14.24
CA PRO A 69 -10.96 20.87 13.69
C PRO A 69 -9.88 21.11 14.75
N LEU A 70 -8.89 20.21 14.82
CA LEU A 70 -7.80 20.25 15.80
C LEU A 70 -8.25 20.07 17.26
N ALA A 71 -9.44 19.54 17.53
CA ALA A 71 -9.85 19.14 18.89
C ALA A 71 -8.72 18.37 19.60
N PRO A 72 -8.57 18.49 20.93
CA PRO A 72 -7.60 17.72 21.70
C PRO A 72 -7.70 16.23 21.45
N LEU A 73 -6.58 15.51 21.51
CA LEU A 73 -6.54 14.09 21.17
C LEU A 73 -7.39 13.24 22.12
N ASP A 74 -7.35 13.55 23.42
CA ASP A 74 -8.18 12.88 24.44
C ASP A 74 -9.68 13.05 24.18
N GLU A 75 -10.11 14.24 23.74
CA GLU A 75 -11.49 14.50 23.30
C GLU A 75 -11.84 13.68 22.06
N TYR A 76 -10.93 13.60 21.07
CA TYR A 76 -11.12 12.78 19.88
C TYR A 76 -11.29 11.30 20.24
N LEU A 77 -10.39 10.74 21.04
CA LEU A 77 -10.46 9.33 21.46
C LEU A 77 -11.70 9.04 22.31
N ALA A 78 -12.10 9.94 23.21
CA ALA A 78 -13.35 9.83 23.95
C ALA A 78 -14.57 9.82 23.02
N ARG A 79 -14.61 10.70 22.03
CA ARG A 79 -15.67 10.77 21.04
C ARG A 79 -15.74 9.49 20.19
N ARG A 80 -14.58 9.01 19.69
CA ARG A 80 -14.48 7.77 18.93
C ARG A 80 -15.06 6.58 19.71
N ARG A 81 -14.67 6.43 20.99
CA ARG A 81 -15.24 5.38 21.88
C ARG A 81 -16.75 5.55 22.08
N SER A 82 -17.23 6.78 22.24
CA SER A 82 -18.65 7.03 22.53
C SER A 82 -19.58 6.63 21.38
N ILE A 83 -19.13 6.71 20.12
CA ILE A 83 -19.91 6.29 18.96
C ILE A 83 -19.67 4.84 18.56
N GLY A 84 -18.62 4.21 19.09
CA GLY A 84 -18.24 2.83 18.82
C GLY A 84 -17.39 2.66 17.56
N ALA A 85 -16.49 1.66 17.58
CA ALA A 85 -15.54 1.41 16.51
C ALA A 85 -16.19 1.22 15.14
N ALA A 86 -17.29 0.47 15.07
CA ALA A 86 -18.01 0.19 13.83
C ALA A 86 -18.54 1.46 13.17
N GLU A 87 -19.14 2.39 13.94
CA GLU A 87 -19.68 3.64 13.42
C GLU A 87 -18.57 4.64 13.08
N ALA A 88 -17.52 4.73 13.91
CA ALA A 88 -16.35 5.55 13.61
C ALA A 88 -15.70 5.12 12.27
N ASN A 89 -15.46 3.82 12.08
CA ASN A 89 -14.92 3.27 10.84
C ASN A 89 -15.83 3.59 9.65
N ARG A 90 -17.14 3.41 9.79
CA ARG A 90 -18.10 3.71 8.72
C ARG A 90 -18.04 5.18 8.29
N LEU A 91 -18.07 6.11 9.25
CA LEU A 91 -18.02 7.55 8.97
C LEU A 91 -16.71 7.94 8.28
N LEU A 92 -15.57 7.45 8.80
CA LEU A 92 -14.25 7.77 8.28
C LEU A 92 -14.03 7.18 6.89
N LEU A 93 -14.34 5.90 6.67
CA LEU A 93 -14.20 5.26 5.35
C LEU A 93 -15.06 5.93 4.29
N ARG A 94 -16.33 6.23 4.61
CA ARG A 94 -17.23 6.93 3.66
C ARG A 94 -16.76 8.33 3.32
N SER A 95 -16.12 9.03 4.25
CA SER A 95 -15.60 10.39 4.02
C SER A 95 -14.51 10.46 2.96
N THR A 96 -13.84 9.32 2.67
CA THR A 96 -12.79 9.24 1.66
C THR A 96 -13.28 9.42 0.23
N GLY A 97 -14.55 9.09 -0.06
CA GLY A 97 -15.07 9.04 -1.42
C GLY A 97 -14.37 7.98 -2.30
N THR A 98 -13.82 6.94 -1.69
CA THR A 98 -13.19 5.82 -2.39
C THR A 98 -14.25 4.88 -2.94
N SER A 99 -14.19 4.56 -4.22
CA SER A 99 -15.12 3.66 -4.90
C SER A 99 -14.67 2.20 -4.86
N ASP A 100 -13.36 1.96 -4.82
CA ASP A 100 -12.77 0.62 -4.81
C ASP A 100 -11.57 0.59 -3.86
N TYR A 101 -11.51 -0.46 -3.04
CA TYR A 101 -10.39 -0.80 -2.16
C TYR A 101 -9.75 -2.10 -2.65
N LEU A 102 -8.47 -2.08 -3.01
CA LEU A 102 -7.73 -3.29 -3.38
C LEU A 102 -6.94 -3.73 -2.14
N LEU A 103 -7.46 -4.75 -1.45
CA LEU A 103 -6.94 -5.20 -0.15
C LEU A 103 -5.87 -6.27 -0.29
N ASP A 104 -4.68 -6.00 0.22
CA ASP A 104 -3.69 -7.04 0.49
C ASP A 104 -4.12 -7.84 1.74
N THR A 105 -4.51 -9.10 1.53
CA THR A 105 -5.01 -9.99 2.58
C THR A 105 -3.91 -10.82 3.25
N GLY A 106 -2.63 -10.51 2.99
CA GLY A 106 -1.50 -11.31 3.48
C GLY A 106 -1.11 -11.11 4.93
N ILE A 107 -1.67 -10.13 5.65
CA ILE A 107 -1.39 -9.90 7.08
C ILE A 107 -2.17 -10.90 7.94
N ARG A 108 -1.48 -11.51 8.92
CA ARG A 108 -2.07 -12.48 9.88
C ARG A 108 -2.66 -11.80 11.11
N ASP A 109 -3.56 -10.84 10.90
CA ASP A 109 -4.33 -10.25 11.99
C ASP A 109 -5.81 -10.56 11.78
N THR A 110 -6.35 -11.45 12.62
CA THR A 110 -7.76 -11.89 12.53
C THR A 110 -8.77 -10.80 12.92
N ARG A 111 -8.32 -9.66 13.44
CA ARG A 111 -9.17 -8.50 13.75
C ARG A 111 -9.49 -7.67 12.51
N LEU A 112 -8.70 -7.81 11.44
CA LEU A 112 -8.88 -7.05 10.21
C LEU A 112 -10.10 -7.52 9.43
N LEU A 113 -10.88 -6.56 8.93
CA LEU A 113 -11.95 -6.86 7.98
C LEU A 113 -11.37 -7.37 6.66
N GLY A 114 -11.87 -8.51 6.19
CA GLY A 114 -11.60 -8.99 4.84
C GLY A 114 -12.40 -8.23 3.78
N PRO A 115 -12.17 -8.50 2.46
CA PRO A 115 -12.73 -7.72 1.37
C PRO A 115 -14.26 -7.52 1.44
N ALA A 116 -15.04 -8.56 1.69
CA ALA A 116 -16.50 -8.46 1.73
C ALA A 116 -16.99 -7.56 2.89
N ALA A 117 -16.38 -7.70 4.08
CA ALA A 117 -16.73 -6.89 5.24
C ALA A 117 -16.27 -5.44 5.08
N MET A 118 -15.10 -5.21 4.49
CA MET A 118 -14.59 -3.88 4.15
C MET A 118 -15.52 -3.17 3.16
N ALA A 119 -15.96 -3.86 2.09
CA ALA A 119 -16.91 -3.34 1.12
C ALA A 119 -18.21 -2.90 1.78
N ALA A 120 -18.76 -3.73 2.67
CA ALA A 120 -19.98 -3.41 3.40
C ALA A 120 -19.80 -2.21 4.35
N ARG A 121 -18.65 -2.11 5.06
CA ARG A 121 -18.35 -1.03 5.99
C ARG A 121 -18.15 0.30 5.30
N ALA A 122 -17.44 0.30 4.18
CA ALA A 122 -17.13 1.49 3.39
C ALA A 122 -18.27 1.89 2.43
N GLU A 123 -19.24 1.02 2.20
CA GLU A 123 -20.28 1.16 1.14
C GLU A 123 -19.62 1.36 -0.25
N ALA A 124 -18.56 0.58 -0.51
CA ALA A 124 -17.75 0.66 -1.72
C ALA A 124 -17.44 -0.76 -2.24
N ARG A 125 -16.79 -0.87 -3.38
CA ARG A 125 -16.29 -2.16 -3.85
C ARG A 125 -14.98 -2.51 -3.14
N SER A 126 -14.72 -3.80 -2.96
CA SER A 126 -13.43 -4.27 -2.46
C SER A 126 -13.01 -5.53 -3.21
N ARG A 127 -11.73 -5.64 -3.50
CA ARG A 127 -11.12 -6.73 -4.26
C ARG A 127 -9.83 -7.19 -3.60
N GLU A 128 -9.45 -8.44 -3.83
CA GLU A 128 -8.26 -9.01 -3.22
C GLU A 128 -6.99 -8.73 -4.03
N ILE A 129 -5.92 -8.38 -3.31
CA ILE A 129 -4.53 -8.48 -3.72
C ILE A 129 -3.91 -9.65 -2.96
N VAL A 130 -3.34 -10.61 -3.68
CA VAL A 130 -2.78 -11.83 -3.10
C VAL A 130 -1.30 -11.64 -2.80
N ARG A 131 -0.89 -11.83 -1.54
CA ARG A 131 0.50 -11.76 -1.12
C ARG A 131 1.24 -13.06 -1.42
N ILE A 132 2.25 -13.00 -2.27
CA ILE A 132 3.01 -14.15 -2.76
C ILE A 132 3.67 -14.91 -1.62
N GLU A 133 4.36 -14.21 -0.71
CA GLU A 133 5.07 -14.81 0.42
C GLU A 133 4.10 -15.54 1.35
N ARG A 134 2.88 -14.98 1.53
CA ARG A 134 1.85 -15.62 2.33
C ARG A 134 1.37 -16.94 1.73
N VAL A 135 1.11 -16.96 0.42
CA VAL A 135 0.74 -18.19 -0.30
C VAL A 135 1.85 -19.23 -0.22
N ALA A 136 3.11 -18.79 -0.35
CA ALA A 136 4.26 -19.68 -0.25
C ALA A 136 4.39 -20.30 1.15
N GLU A 137 4.26 -19.50 2.21
CA GLU A 137 4.36 -19.95 3.61
C GLU A 137 3.21 -20.90 3.99
N ASP A 138 1.98 -20.61 3.57
CA ASP A 138 0.82 -21.46 3.84
C ASP A 138 0.94 -22.81 3.08
N LEU A 139 1.35 -22.78 1.81
CA LEU A 139 1.59 -24.00 1.04
C LEU A 139 2.73 -24.86 1.63
N ALA A 140 3.80 -24.23 2.11
CA ALA A 140 4.92 -24.93 2.72
C ALA A 140 4.51 -25.68 3.97
N ALA A 141 3.67 -25.07 4.82
CA ALA A 141 3.18 -25.66 6.06
C ALA A 141 2.39 -26.98 5.82
N GLU A 142 1.87 -27.20 4.61
CA GLU A 142 1.04 -28.37 4.23
C GLU A 142 1.76 -29.25 3.19
N SER A 143 3.04 -29.06 2.95
CA SER A 143 3.76 -29.73 1.85
C SER A 143 5.10 -30.31 2.33
N THR A 144 5.74 -31.09 1.46
CA THR A 144 7.19 -31.38 1.49
C THR A 144 7.90 -30.34 0.64
N ALA A 145 9.23 -30.19 0.78
CA ALA A 145 10.03 -29.27 -0.04
C ALA A 145 9.82 -29.51 -1.56
N ALA A 146 9.89 -30.75 -2.00
CA ALA A 146 9.61 -31.09 -3.41
C ALA A 146 8.16 -30.80 -3.81
N GLY A 147 7.20 -31.07 -2.91
CA GLY A 147 5.79 -30.77 -3.13
C GLY A 147 5.52 -29.25 -3.23
N PHE A 148 6.15 -28.45 -2.38
CA PHE A 148 6.12 -27.00 -2.43
C PHE A 148 6.60 -26.46 -3.79
N VAL A 149 7.80 -26.90 -4.22
CA VAL A 149 8.37 -26.45 -5.52
C VAL A 149 7.45 -26.82 -6.69
N ALA A 150 6.89 -28.02 -6.67
CA ALA A 150 6.01 -28.47 -7.75
C ALA A 150 4.67 -27.73 -7.79
N LYS A 151 4.13 -27.31 -6.63
CA LYS A 151 2.77 -26.79 -6.52
C LYS A 151 2.66 -25.27 -6.51
N LEU A 152 3.69 -24.53 -6.06
CA LEU A 152 3.59 -23.07 -5.87
C LEU A 152 3.12 -22.32 -7.12
N PRO A 153 3.63 -22.55 -8.35
CA PRO A 153 3.16 -21.85 -9.54
C PRO A 153 1.65 -22.07 -9.81
N ALA A 154 1.20 -23.32 -9.70
CA ALA A 154 -0.21 -23.66 -9.90
C ALA A 154 -1.12 -23.07 -8.79
N THR A 155 -0.63 -23.03 -7.55
CA THR A 155 -1.35 -22.42 -6.41
C THR A 155 -1.50 -20.93 -6.60
N LEU A 156 -0.46 -20.21 -6.99
CA LEU A 156 -0.54 -18.78 -7.31
C LEU A 156 -1.49 -18.52 -8.48
N THR A 157 -1.40 -19.29 -9.55
CA THR A 157 -2.33 -19.17 -10.69
C THR A 157 -3.78 -19.41 -10.26
N ALA A 158 -4.04 -20.37 -9.38
CA ALA A 158 -5.40 -20.63 -8.88
C ALA A 158 -5.91 -19.45 -8.03
N ARG A 159 -5.10 -18.90 -7.12
CA ARG A 159 -5.42 -17.73 -6.30
C ARG A 159 -5.66 -16.48 -7.15
N SER A 160 -4.95 -16.34 -8.26
CA SER A 160 -5.06 -15.19 -9.16
C SER A 160 -6.40 -15.10 -9.90
N ARG A 161 -7.19 -16.18 -9.94
CA ARG A 161 -8.48 -16.18 -10.66
C ARG A 161 -9.55 -15.29 -10.02
N GLU A 162 -9.47 -15.08 -8.72
CA GLU A 162 -10.43 -14.28 -7.93
C GLU A 162 -9.84 -12.97 -7.45
N ALA A 163 -8.54 -12.76 -7.68
CA ALA A 163 -7.81 -11.56 -7.31
C ALA A 163 -7.62 -10.61 -8.50
N VAL A 164 -7.33 -9.34 -8.23
CA VAL A 164 -7.04 -8.34 -9.26
C VAL A 164 -5.55 -8.04 -9.38
N GLY A 165 -4.73 -8.47 -8.44
CA GLY A 165 -3.28 -8.26 -8.44
C GLY A 165 -2.57 -9.16 -7.44
N LEU A 166 -1.26 -9.15 -7.54
CA LEU A 166 -0.35 -9.82 -6.60
C LEU A 166 0.46 -8.77 -5.83
N LYS A 167 0.97 -9.16 -4.67
CA LYS A 167 1.86 -8.33 -3.84
C LYS A 167 3.07 -9.15 -3.42
N SER A 168 4.26 -8.54 -3.45
CA SER A 168 5.45 -9.08 -2.79
C SER A 168 5.99 -8.11 -1.75
N ILE A 169 6.41 -8.67 -0.64
CA ILE A 169 7.12 -8.01 0.45
C ILE A 169 8.59 -8.41 0.53
N ILE A 170 9.18 -8.73 -0.62
CA ILE A 170 10.60 -9.10 -0.72
C ILE A 170 11.51 -8.06 -0.06
N ALA A 171 11.14 -6.78 -0.06
CA ALA A 171 11.85 -5.70 0.62
C ALA A 171 12.05 -6.00 2.11
N TYR A 172 11.04 -6.49 2.81
CA TYR A 172 11.10 -6.88 4.22
C TYR A 172 11.82 -8.21 4.47
N ARG A 173 11.92 -9.05 3.46
CA ARG A 173 12.42 -10.41 3.62
C ARG A 173 13.90 -10.54 3.29
N HIS A 174 14.37 -9.75 2.33
CA HIS A 174 15.75 -9.81 1.83
C HIS A 174 16.23 -8.45 1.28
N GLY A 175 15.34 -7.65 0.72
CA GLY A 175 15.66 -6.46 -0.08
C GLY A 175 15.75 -6.79 -1.57
N PHE A 176 16.16 -5.78 -2.37
CA PHE A 176 16.19 -5.85 -3.83
C PHE A 176 17.56 -6.24 -4.42
N ASP A 177 18.50 -6.65 -3.59
CA ASP A 177 19.80 -7.14 -4.04
C ASP A 177 19.69 -8.60 -4.48
N ILE A 178 18.96 -8.83 -5.56
CA ILE A 178 18.66 -10.15 -6.13
C ILE A 178 19.08 -10.24 -7.59
N PRO A 179 19.53 -11.41 -8.07
CA PRO A 179 19.69 -11.65 -9.50
C PRO A 179 18.38 -11.47 -10.27
N ALA A 180 18.44 -10.90 -11.47
CA ALA A 180 17.26 -10.64 -12.28
C ALA A 180 16.63 -11.90 -12.89
N GLU A 181 17.45 -12.94 -13.13
CA GLU A 181 17.06 -14.13 -13.86
C GLU A 181 16.16 -15.05 -13.02
N ARG A 182 15.33 -15.81 -13.70
CA ARG A 182 14.53 -16.88 -13.08
C ARG A 182 15.49 -17.94 -12.49
N PRO A 183 15.30 -18.35 -11.21
CA PRO A 183 16.12 -19.40 -10.64
C PRO A 183 15.87 -20.76 -11.32
N SER A 184 16.90 -21.59 -11.44
CA SER A 184 16.75 -22.95 -11.95
C SER A 184 16.01 -23.84 -10.96
N GLY A 185 15.33 -24.88 -11.46
CA GLY A 185 14.63 -25.84 -10.59
C GLY A 185 15.52 -26.53 -9.57
N ARG A 186 16.80 -26.73 -9.89
CA ARG A 186 17.80 -27.30 -8.95
C ARG A 186 18.13 -26.34 -7.81
N GLU A 187 18.31 -25.05 -8.11
CA GLU A 187 18.52 -24.02 -7.08
C GLU A 187 17.33 -23.91 -6.16
N VAL A 188 16.11 -23.86 -6.75
CA VAL A 188 14.86 -23.77 -6.00
C VAL A 188 14.66 -24.97 -5.08
N LEU A 189 14.89 -26.20 -5.56
CA LEU A 189 14.73 -27.40 -4.74
C LEU A 189 15.74 -27.41 -3.58
N LYS A 190 17.00 -27.06 -3.83
CA LYS A 190 18.02 -26.98 -2.78
C LYS A 190 17.63 -25.94 -1.71
N ALA A 191 17.23 -24.74 -2.13
CA ALA A 191 16.80 -23.68 -1.20
C ALA A 191 15.55 -24.09 -0.42
N ALA A 192 14.60 -24.80 -1.06
CA ALA A 192 13.43 -25.33 -0.39
C ALA A 192 13.80 -26.36 0.69
N ASP A 193 14.68 -27.32 0.39
CA ASP A 193 15.15 -28.30 1.39
C ASP A 193 15.77 -27.61 2.60
N GLU A 194 16.64 -26.62 2.40
CA GLU A 194 17.28 -25.86 3.47
C GLU A 194 16.25 -25.05 4.30
N TRP A 195 15.25 -24.45 3.64
CA TRP A 195 14.18 -23.73 4.31
C TRP A 195 13.29 -24.65 5.16
N PHE A 196 12.89 -25.81 4.64
CA PHE A 196 12.10 -26.80 5.36
C PHE A 196 12.83 -27.33 6.59
N HIS A 197 14.13 -27.66 6.48
CA HIS A 197 14.96 -28.04 7.64
C HIS A 197 15.03 -26.92 8.70
N THR A 198 15.05 -25.65 8.26
CA THR A 198 15.03 -24.52 9.18
C THR A 198 13.68 -24.41 9.89
N ALA A 199 12.57 -24.56 9.14
CA ALA A 199 11.23 -24.53 9.68
C ALA A 199 10.97 -25.66 10.69
N GLU A 200 11.49 -26.86 10.47
CA GLU A 200 11.44 -27.98 11.43
C GLU A 200 12.07 -27.61 12.79
N ARG A 201 13.16 -26.85 12.78
CA ARG A 201 13.86 -26.41 14.00
C ARG A 201 13.20 -25.22 14.68
N THR A 202 12.62 -24.29 13.92
CA THR A 202 12.07 -23.02 14.44
C THR A 202 10.57 -23.08 14.68
N GLY A 203 9.88 -24.06 14.13
CA GLY A 203 8.43 -24.18 14.16
C GLY A 203 7.69 -23.16 13.26
N THR A 204 8.41 -22.43 12.39
CA THR A 204 7.82 -21.35 11.61
C THR A 204 8.31 -21.37 10.16
N PHE A 205 7.38 -21.30 9.22
CA PHE A 205 7.68 -21.01 7.82
C PHE A 205 7.66 -19.49 7.60
N ARG A 206 8.86 -18.87 7.49
CA ARG A 206 9.07 -17.48 7.04
C ARG A 206 10.05 -17.53 5.88
N VAL A 207 9.59 -17.20 4.68
CA VAL A 207 10.46 -17.24 3.49
C VAL A 207 11.33 -15.99 3.47
N THR A 208 12.66 -16.19 3.51
CA THR A 208 13.70 -15.13 3.45
C THR A 208 14.82 -15.44 2.46
N ASP A 209 14.89 -16.67 1.97
CA ASP A 209 15.90 -17.09 1.00
C ASP A 209 15.67 -16.39 -0.34
N PRO A 210 16.69 -15.69 -0.93
CA PRO A 210 16.54 -14.93 -2.17
C PRO A 210 16.21 -15.80 -3.38
N VAL A 211 16.54 -17.08 -3.41
CA VAL A 211 16.18 -17.99 -4.49
C VAL A 211 14.69 -18.30 -4.43
N LEU A 212 14.15 -18.57 -3.25
CA LEU A 212 12.71 -18.83 -3.05
C LEU A 212 11.86 -17.59 -3.27
N LEU A 213 12.32 -16.43 -2.83
CA LEU A 213 11.65 -15.14 -3.08
C LEU A 213 11.59 -14.85 -4.59
N ARG A 214 12.70 -15.03 -5.32
CA ARG A 214 12.69 -14.92 -6.79
C ARG A 214 11.78 -15.95 -7.44
N PHE A 215 11.79 -17.19 -6.96
CA PHE A 215 10.88 -18.23 -7.45
C PHE A 215 9.42 -17.79 -7.29
N GLY A 216 9.06 -17.19 -6.16
CA GLY A 216 7.74 -16.59 -5.93
C GLY A 216 7.42 -15.47 -6.92
N LEU A 217 8.33 -14.49 -7.11
CA LEU A 217 8.15 -13.40 -8.07
C LEU A 217 7.94 -13.91 -9.50
N TRP A 218 8.80 -14.85 -9.96
CA TRP A 218 8.67 -15.41 -11.31
C TRP A 218 7.40 -16.25 -11.49
N SER A 219 6.96 -16.97 -10.44
CA SER A 219 5.68 -17.69 -10.46
C SER A 219 4.49 -16.73 -10.50
N GLY A 220 4.60 -15.57 -9.84
CA GLY A 220 3.61 -14.50 -9.92
C GLY A 220 3.54 -13.87 -11.32
N ILE A 221 4.69 -13.67 -11.97
CA ILE A 221 4.72 -13.21 -13.37
C ILE A 221 4.00 -14.20 -14.30
N ASP A 222 4.22 -15.51 -14.10
CA ASP A 222 3.54 -16.55 -14.88
C ASP A 222 2.02 -16.57 -14.65
N ALA A 223 1.55 -16.11 -13.49
CA ALA A 223 0.12 -15.97 -13.21
C ALA A 223 -0.54 -14.78 -13.95
N GLY A 224 0.24 -13.83 -14.46
CA GLY A 224 -0.19 -12.81 -15.42
C GLY A 224 -0.97 -11.63 -14.84
N LEU A 225 -1.04 -11.48 -13.50
CA LEU A 225 -1.66 -10.33 -12.86
C LEU A 225 -0.62 -9.20 -12.59
N PRO A 226 -1.07 -7.93 -12.50
CA PRO A 226 -0.25 -6.84 -12.02
C PRO A 226 0.36 -7.16 -10.65
N MET A 227 1.62 -6.77 -10.44
CA MET A 227 2.36 -7.10 -9.22
C MET A 227 2.78 -5.84 -8.47
N GLN A 228 2.37 -5.75 -7.23
CA GLN A 228 2.77 -4.70 -6.30
C GLN A 228 4.05 -5.10 -5.56
N LEU A 229 4.99 -4.18 -5.44
CA LEU A 229 6.25 -4.37 -4.72
C LEU A 229 6.34 -3.31 -3.62
N HIS A 230 6.44 -3.74 -2.35
CA HIS A 230 6.74 -2.81 -1.26
C HIS A 230 8.10 -2.19 -1.50
N THR A 231 8.23 -0.87 -1.44
CA THR A 231 9.51 -0.15 -1.61
C THR A 231 9.64 0.97 -0.57
N GLY A 232 10.88 1.23 -0.14
CA GLY A 232 11.17 2.32 0.79
C GLY A 232 10.68 2.07 2.22
N TYR A 233 10.06 3.08 2.82
CA TYR A 233 9.64 3.14 4.22
C TYR A 233 8.63 2.06 4.61
N GLY A 234 8.76 1.56 5.82
CA GLY A 234 7.90 0.58 6.47
C GLY A 234 8.29 0.40 7.95
N ASP A 235 7.89 -0.72 8.54
CA ASP A 235 8.17 -1.07 9.94
C ASP A 235 9.64 -1.41 10.22
N GLY A 236 9.94 -1.80 11.47
CA GLY A 236 11.30 -2.08 11.95
C GLY A 236 12.00 -3.26 11.28
N ASP A 237 11.29 -4.12 10.54
CA ASP A 237 11.87 -5.24 9.80
C ASP A 237 12.60 -4.78 8.50
N ILE A 238 12.37 -3.54 8.03
CA ILE A 238 12.92 -3.08 6.77
C ILE A 238 14.36 -2.56 6.90
N GLU A 239 15.25 -3.05 6.05
CA GLU A 239 16.56 -2.43 5.82
C GLU A 239 16.42 -1.39 4.70
N LEU A 240 16.17 -0.14 5.05
CA LEU A 240 15.74 0.91 4.12
C LEU A 240 16.59 1.01 2.85
N PHE A 241 17.94 0.95 2.97
CA PHE A 241 18.84 1.04 1.82
C PHE A 241 18.73 -0.16 0.86
N ARG A 242 18.19 -1.30 1.33
CA ARG A 242 17.92 -2.50 0.50
C ARG A 242 16.54 -2.44 -0.15
N ALA A 243 15.67 -1.55 0.31
CA ALA A 243 14.34 -1.30 -0.22
C ALA A 243 14.30 -0.18 -1.27
N ASP A 244 15.46 0.33 -1.70
CA ASP A 244 15.60 1.30 -2.80
C ASP A 244 15.20 0.64 -4.13
N PRO A 245 14.11 1.12 -4.80
CA PRO A 245 13.61 0.52 -6.03
C PRO A 245 14.60 0.58 -7.20
N SER A 246 15.58 1.48 -7.20
CA SER A 246 16.60 1.56 -8.24
C SER A 246 17.41 0.27 -8.40
N ARG A 247 17.52 -0.53 -7.33
CA ARG A 247 18.15 -1.85 -7.34
C ARG A 247 17.40 -2.88 -8.20
N LEU A 248 16.12 -2.67 -8.48
CA LEU A 248 15.31 -3.50 -9.37
C LEU A 248 15.53 -3.24 -10.85
N THR A 249 16.40 -2.28 -11.22
CA THR A 249 16.68 -1.96 -12.63
C THR A 249 17.01 -3.19 -13.50
N PRO A 250 17.90 -4.13 -13.09
CA PRO A 250 18.14 -5.36 -13.86
C PRO A 250 16.90 -6.25 -14.00
N PHE A 251 16.08 -6.34 -12.95
CA PHE A 251 14.84 -7.12 -12.96
C PHE A 251 13.82 -6.53 -13.94
N PHE A 252 13.66 -5.20 -13.99
CA PHE A 252 12.75 -4.55 -14.95
C PHE A 252 13.26 -4.67 -16.40
N HIS A 253 14.57 -4.73 -16.62
CA HIS A 253 15.10 -5.07 -17.95
C HIS A 253 14.73 -6.50 -18.36
N ALA A 254 14.81 -7.47 -17.44
CA ALA A 254 14.48 -8.87 -17.71
C ALA A 254 12.98 -9.11 -17.93
N THR A 255 12.12 -8.28 -17.32
CA THR A 255 10.66 -8.51 -17.33
C THR A 255 9.87 -7.64 -18.31
N ARG A 256 10.51 -6.67 -18.98
CA ARG A 256 9.85 -5.64 -19.82
C ARG A 256 8.96 -6.15 -20.95
N THR A 257 9.14 -7.40 -21.40
CA THR A 257 8.39 -8.01 -22.51
C THR A 257 7.41 -9.09 -22.08
N LEU A 258 7.24 -9.28 -20.76
CA LEU A 258 6.44 -10.39 -20.21
C LEU A 258 4.96 -10.05 -20.01
N GLY A 259 4.55 -8.79 -20.26
CA GLY A 259 3.15 -8.37 -20.18
C GLY A 259 2.60 -8.22 -18.76
N VAL A 260 3.48 -8.10 -17.75
CA VAL A 260 3.09 -7.86 -16.35
C VAL A 260 3.51 -6.46 -15.94
N ASP A 261 2.60 -5.70 -15.37
CA ASP A 261 2.84 -4.37 -14.81
C ASP A 261 3.29 -4.47 -13.34
N PHE A 262 4.26 -3.63 -12.95
CA PHE A 262 4.77 -3.55 -11.58
C PHE A 262 4.45 -2.20 -10.96
N MET A 263 3.84 -2.20 -9.77
CA MET A 263 3.58 -1.02 -8.96
C MET A 263 4.57 -0.93 -7.83
N LEU A 264 5.41 0.10 -7.84
CA LEU A 264 6.29 0.46 -6.74
C LEU A 264 5.46 1.19 -5.69
N LEU A 265 5.24 0.54 -4.55
CA LEU A 265 4.38 1.08 -3.50
C LEU A 265 5.17 1.99 -2.56
N HIS A 266 4.53 3.07 -2.09
CA HIS A 266 5.01 3.98 -1.06
C HIS A 266 6.21 4.83 -1.50
N CYS A 267 7.29 4.20 -1.89
CA CYS A 267 8.51 4.76 -2.49
C CYS A 267 9.33 5.71 -1.59
N TYR A 268 8.83 6.17 -0.45
CA TYR A 268 9.57 7.12 0.40
C TYR A 268 10.79 6.45 1.07
N PRO A 269 11.98 7.09 1.10
CA PRO A 269 12.31 8.40 0.55
C PRO A 269 12.72 8.39 -0.93
N PHE A 270 12.65 7.24 -1.63
CA PHE A 270 13.14 6.99 -3.00
C PHE A 270 12.10 7.32 -4.09
N ILE A 271 11.23 8.32 -3.84
CA ILE A 271 10.12 8.65 -4.75
C ILE A 271 10.65 9.10 -6.13
N ARG A 272 11.77 9.83 -6.17
CA ARG A 272 12.38 10.28 -7.44
C ARG A 272 12.99 9.14 -8.22
N GLU A 273 13.65 8.20 -7.55
CA GLU A 273 14.19 6.97 -8.12
C GLU A 273 13.06 6.11 -8.74
N ALA A 274 11.96 5.94 -8.01
CA ALA A 274 10.76 5.27 -8.53
C ALA A 274 10.16 6.01 -9.73
N GLY A 275 10.11 7.35 -9.69
CA GLY A 275 9.66 8.19 -10.80
C GLY A 275 10.51 8.02 -12.06
N ILE A 276 11.83 7.93 -11.92
CA ILE A 276 12.76 7.65 -13.02
C ILE A 276 12.50 6.26 -13.61
N LEU A 277 12.30 5.24 -12.76
CA LEU A 277 11.97 3.89 -13.22
C LEU A 277 10.64 3.86 -13.99
N ALA A 278 9.62 4.54 -13.49
CA ALA A 278 8.34 4.65 -14.16
C ALA A 278 8.46 5.41 -15.51
N GLN A 279 9.35 6.41 -15.60
CA GLN A 279 9.63 7.12 -16.86
C GLN A 279 10.31 6.21 -17.89
N VAL A 280 11.27 5.39 -17.46
CA VAL A 280 12.14 4.61 -18.35
C VAL A 280 11.51 3.27 -18.74
N PHE A 281 10.79 2.61 -17.83
CA PHE A 281 10.21 1.28 -18.05
C PHE A 281 8.69 1.38 -18.29
N PRO A 282 8.17 0.92 -19.44
CA PRO A 282 6.76 1.05 -19.79
C PRO A 282 5.80 0.31 -18.85
N HIS A 283 6.26 -0.73 -18.18
CA HIS A 283 5.50 -1.61 -17.29
C HIS A 283 5.74 -1.31 -15.80
N VAL A 284 6.34 -0.15 -15.44
CA VAL A 284 6.59 0.24 -14.05
C VAL A 284 5.76 1.48 -13.71
N TYR A 285 5.12 1.46 -12.56
CA TYR A 285 4.24 2.47 -12.00
C TYR A 285 4.67 2.78 -10.56
N LEU A 286 4.13 3.84 -9.96
CA LEU A 286 4.41 4.20 -8.57
C LEU A 286 3.20 4.84 -7.89
N ASP A 287 3.24 4.84 -6.56
CA ASP A 287 2.34 5.60 -5.70
C ASP A 287 3.10 6.31 -4.55
N THR A 288 2.35 6.97 -3.68
CA THR A 288 2.82 7.62 -2.45
C THR A 288 1.95 7.21 -1.27
N GLY A 289 1.43 5.99 -1.27
CA GLY A 289 0.73 5.41 -0.12
C GLY A 289 1.58 5.43 1.14
N LEU A 290 1.05 5.02 2.29
CA LEU A 290 1.70 5.05 3.59
C LEU A 290 2.11 6.47 4.02
N VAL A 291 3.00 7.13 3.26
CA VAL A 291 3.50 8.47 3.61
C VAL A 291 2.48 9.58 3.39
N SER A 292 1.44 9.36 2.61
CA SER A 292 0.36 10.34 2.42
C SER A 292 -0.41 10.66 3.71
N HIS A 293 -0.41 9.75 4.69
CA HIS A 293 -0.95 10.03 6.03
C HIS A 293 0.14 10.29 7.07
N TYR A 294 1.29 9.58 7.05
CA TYR A 294 2.32 9.78 8.06
C TYR A 294 3.08 11.11 7.94
N LEU A 295 3.25 11.66 6.75
CA LEU A 295 3.93 12.95 6.58
C LEU A 295 3.09 14.16 7.04
N GLY A 296 1.79 14.00 7.27
CA GLY A 296 0.93 15.08 7.75
C GLY A 296 1.07 16.36 6.92
N PRO A 297 1.54 17.49 7.52
CA PRO A 297 1.73 18.75 6.80
C PRO A 297 2.71 18.68 5.61
N SER A 298 3.55 17.66 5.54
CA SER A 298 4.56 17.48 4.48
C SER A 298 4.12 16.52 3.36
N ALA A 299 2.89 15.99 3.40
CA ALA A 299 2.38 15.05 2.40
C ALA A 299 2.48 15.59 0.95
N GLY A 300 2.27 16.89 0.77
CA GLY A 300 2.40 17.57 -0.53
C GLY A 300 3.79 17.45 -1.16
N THR A 301 4.84 17.33 -0.36
CA THR A 301 6.20 17.13 -0.86
C THR A 301 6.34 15.77 -1.55
N ALA A 302 5.80 14.70 -0.97
CA ALA A 302 5.83 13.36 -1.56
C ALA A 302 5.03 13.30 -2.87
N ILE A 303 3.82 13.87 -2.88
CA ILE A 303 2.96 13.95 -4.07
C ILE A 303 3.67 14.72 -5.19
N ARG A 304 4.28 15.87 -4.87
CA ARG A 304 5.04 16.68 -5.84
C ARG A 304 6.22 15.89 -6.42
N GLN A 305 6.98 15.17 -5.61
CA GLN A 305 8.11 14.36 -6.08
C GLN A 305 7.66 13.24 -7.02
N ALA A 306 6.54 12.57 -6.75
CA ALA A 306 5.99 11.56 -7.65
C ALA A 306 5.57 12.14 -9.02
N MET A 307 5.20 13.41 -9.05
CA MET A 307 4.76 14.12 -10.26
C MET A 307 5.90 14.85 -11.00
N GLU A 308 7.15 14.81 -10.49
CA GLU A 308 8.28 15.57 -11.09
C GLU A 308 8.72 15.01 -12.45
N ILE A 309 8.79 13.69 -12.60
CA ILE A 309 9.36 13.05 -13.80
C ILE A 309 8.50 11.91 -14.34
N ALA A 310 7.75 11.21 -13.48
CA ALA A 310 6.92 10.10 -13.92
C ALA A 310 5.82 10.58 -14.88
N PRO A 311 5.51 9.85 -15.97
CA PRO A 311 4.33 10.14 -16.78
C PRO A 311 3.07 10.09 -15.89
N PHE A 312 2.16 11.03 -16.03
CA PHE A 312 0.93 11.09 -15.23
C PHE A 312 0.09 9.81 -15.30
N SER A 313 0.21 9.07 -16.41
CA SER A 313 -0.43 7.76 -16.58
C SER A 313 0.20 6.62 -15.76
N LYS A 314 1.27 6.91 -15.03
CA LYS A 314 2.07 5.95 -14.26
C LYS A 314 1.98 6.17 -12.75
N VAL A 315 1.33 7.24 -12.32
CA VAL A 315 1.14 7.55 -10.89
C VAL A 315 -0.26 7.12 -10.49
N LEU A 316 -0.37 6.39 -9.37
CA LEU A 316 -1.63 5.89 -8.82
C LEU A 316 -1.87 6.48 -7.44
N TYR A 317 -3.13 6.48 -7.00
CA TYR A 317 -3.50 6.78 -5.62
C TYR A 317 -3.57 5.49 -4.80
N SER A 318 -2.92 5.46 -3.65
CA SER A 318 -3.12 4.48 -2.59
C SER A 318 -3.05 5.11 -1.22
N SER A 319 -3.59 4.45 -0.21
CA SER A 319 -3.44 4.86 1.18
C SER A 319 -2.39 4.04 1.93
N ASP A 320 -2.24 2.77 1.59
CA ASP A 320 -1.55 1.75 2.41
C ASP A 320 -2.03 1.75 3.87
N SER A 321 -3.31 2.03 4.06
CA SER A 321 -3.90 2.09 5.39
C SER A 321 -4.05 0.71 5.99
N TYR A 322 -3.74 0.59 7.28
CA TYR A 322 -3.82 -0.63 8.07
C TYR A 322 -4.47 -0.35 9.42
N GLY A 323 -5.41 -1.19 9.82
CA GLY A 323 -5.99 -1.23 11.16
C GLY A 323 -6.90 -0.05 11.51
N LEU A 324 -6.49 1.19 11.26
CA LEU A 324 -7.26 2.39 11.59
C LEU A 324 -7.96 3.00 10.36
N ALA A 325 -9.25 3.28 10.46
CA ALA A 325 -9.99 4.01 9.42
C ALA A 325 -9.52 5.47 9.29
N GLU A 326 -8.90 5.99 10.32
CA GLU A 326 -8.26 7.30 10.36
C GLU A 326 -7.15 7.46 9.32
N HIS A 327 -6.34 6.41 9.08
CA HIS A 327 -5.32 6.41 8.03
C HIS A 327 -5.94 6.67 6.65
N TYR A 328 -7.05 5.99 6.33
CA TYR A 328 -7.79 6.18 5.08
C TYR A 328 -8.32 7.62 4.93
N ALA A 329 -8.96 8.12 5.99
CA ALA A 329 -9.53 9.47 5.96
C ALA A 329 -8.45 10.54 5.81
N VAL A 330 -7.33 10.41 6.57
CA VAL A 330 -6.19 11.33 6.47
C VAL A 330 -5.53 11.24 5.11
N SER A 331 -5.26 10.02 4.60
CA SER A 331 -4.63 9.83 3.29
C SER A 331 -5.45 10.47 2.17
N ALA A 332 -6.76 10.18 2.10
CA ALA A 332 -7.63 10.75 1.08
C ALA A 332 -7.74 12.27 1.18
N ALA A 333 -7.88 12.81 2.41
CA ALA A 333 -7.99 14.26 2.62
C ALA A 333 -6.69 14.99 2.30
N SER A 334 -5.53 14.44 2.73
CA SER A 334 -4.20 14.98 2.41
C SER A 334 -3.97 14.97 0.90
N TRP A 335 -4.20 13.82 0.23
CA TRP A 335 -4.02 13.73 -1.21
C TRP A 335 -4.88 14.76 -1.96
N ARG A 336 -6.17 14.85 -1.64
CA ARG A 336 -7.07 15.82 -2.30
C ARG A 336 -6.63 17.27 -2.11
N THR A 337 -6.21 17.61 -0.88
CA THR A 337 -5.78 18.97 -0.53
C THR A 337 -4.48 19.34 -1.24
N GLU A 338 -3.48 18.47 -1.13
CA GLU A 338 -2.13 18.75 -1.62
C GLU A 338 -2.04 18.62 -3.15
N PHE A 339 -2.79 17.69 -3.73
CA PHE A 339 -2.86 17.57 -5.20
C PHE A 339 -3.60 18.75 -5.82
N ALA A 340 -4.68 19.24 -5.19
CA ALA A 340 -5.36 20.45 -5.63
C ALA A 340 -4.42 21.66 -5.62
N ALA A 341 -3.68 21.85 -4.51
CA ALA A 341 -2.71 22.93 -4.39
C ALA A 341 -1.61 22.85 -5.48
N LEU A 342 -1.13 21.65 -5.78
CA LEU A 342 -0.13 21.41 -6.83
C LEU A 342 -0.65 21.81 -8.22
N VAL A 343 -1.84 21.35 -8.60
CA VAL A 343 -2.38 21.66 -9.94
C VAL A 343 -2.82 23.12 -10.06
N ASP A 344 -3.27 23.75 -8.98
CA ASP A 344 -3.58 25.18 -8.96
C ASP A 344 -2.33 26.04 -9.16
N GLU A 345 -1.18 25.64 -8.55
CA GLU A 345 0.11 26.26 -8.83
C GLU A 345 0.51 26.15 -10.31
N TRP A 346 0.31 24.96 -10.92
CA TRP A 346 0.59 24.78 -12.35
C TRP A 346 -0.28 25.66 -13.25
N ILE A 347 -1.57 25.81 -12.90
CA ILE A 347 -2.48 26.70 -13.63
C ILE A 347 -2.04 28.15 -13.45
N ALA A 348 -1.77 28.58 -12.23
CA ALA A 348 -1.38 29.96 -11.93
C ALA A 348 -0.06 30.38 -12.59
N SER A 349 0.88 29.44 -12.71
CA SER A 349 2.18 29.65 -13.38
C SER A 349 2.17 29.38 -14.89
N GLY A 350 1.02 29.00 -15.45
CA GLY A 350 0.85 28.81 -16.92
C GLY A 350 1.40 27.49 -17.45
N TRP A 351 1.70 26.50 -16.57
CA TRP A 351 2.14 25.16 -17.00
C TRP A 351 0.99 24.25 -17.42
N ALA A 352 -0.22 24.49 -16.91
CA ALA A 352 -1.38 23.66 -17.21
C ALA A 352 -2.64 24.52 -17.36
N THR A 353 -3.59 24.04 -18.17
CA THR A 353 -4.96 24.55 -18.17
C THR A 353 -5.80 23.87 -17.08
N ALA A 354 -6.94 24.45 -16.74
CA ALA A 354 -7.91 23.80 -15.83
C ALA A 354 -8.34 22.42 -16.34
N LYS A 355 -8.46 22.26 -17.67
CA LYS A 355 -8.79 20.96 -18.30
C LYS A 355 -7.66 19.94 -18.15
N ASP A 356 -6.40 20.37 -18.24
CA ASP A 356 -5.26 19.48 -17.98
C ASP A 356 -5.23 19.03 -16.53
N ALA A 357 -5.45 19.96 -15.58
CA ALA A 357 -5.50 19.66 -14.15
C ALA A 357 -6.58 18.61 -13.82
N GLU A 358 -7.81 18.79 -14.34
CA GLU A 358 -8.92 17.85 -14.17
C GLU A 358 -8.59 16.47 -14.75
N ARG A 359 -8.04 16.43 -15.97
CA ARG A 359 -7.62 15.18 -16.63
C ARG A 359 -6.55 14.46 -15.81
N ILE A 360 -5.52 15.16 -15.36
CA ILE A 360 -4.41 14.57 -14.58
C ILE A 360 -4.93 14.07 -13.25
N ALA A 361 -5.73 14.88 -12.53
CA ALA A 361 -6.34 14.47 -11.27
C ALA A 361 -7.19 13.20 -11.41
N THR A 362 -8.02 13.13 -12.46
CA THR A 362 -8.85 11.95 -12.76
C THR A 362 -8.00 10.71 -13.07
N MET A 363 -6.90 10.88 -13.81
CA MET A 363 -5.98 9.78 -14.12
C MET A 363 -5.37 9.19 -12.84
N VAL A 364 -4.82 10.04 -11.97
CA VAL A 364 -4.15 9.59 -10.73
C VAL A 364 -5.16 9.06 -9.71
N ALA A 365 -6.32 9.71 -9.57
CA ALA A 365 -7.34 9.32 -8.62
C ALA A 365 -7.91 7.91 -8.88
N SER A 366 -8.14 7.55 -10.15
CA SER A 366 -8.84 6.29 -10.46
C SER A 366 -8.46 5.67 -11.82
N LYS A 367 -8.36 6.45 -12.92
CA LYS A 367 -8.28 5.86 -14.27
C LYS A 367 -7.04 5.04 -14.53
N ASN A 368 -5.92 5.37 -13.88
CA ASN A 368 -4.71 4.55 -13.98
C ASN A 368 -4.91 3.20 -13.31
N ALA A 369 -5.51 3.15 -12.12
CA ALA A 369 -5.81 1.91 -11.42
C ALA A 369 -6.85 1.07 -12.19
N GLU A 370 -7.95 1.69 -12.69
CA GLU A 370 -8.93 1.00 -13.54
C GLU A 370 -8.26 0.28 -14.72
N ARG A 371 -7.33 0.97 -15.39
CA ARG A 371 -6.62 0.42 -16.56
C ARG A 371 -5.65 -0.69 -16.18
N VAL A 372 -4.80 -0.47 -15.15
CA VAL A 372 -3.75 -1.41 -14.76
C VAL A 372 -4.33 -2.71 -14.20
N TYR A 373 -5.35 -2.61 -13.35
CA TYR A 373 -5.98 -3.77 -12.72
C TYR A 373 -7.19 -4.31 -13.49
N ASN A 374 -7.47 -3.76 -14.68
CA ASN A 374 -8.63 -4.14 -15.50
C ASN A 374 -9.94 -4.16 -14.70
N LEU A 375 -10.16 -3.11 -13.91
CA LEU A 375 -11.36 -2.98 -13.08
C LEU A 375 -12.52 -2.55 -13.97
N SER A 376 -13.34 -3.52 -14.41
CA SER A 376 -14.57 -3.21 -15.12
C SER A 376 -15.50 -2.40 -14.22
N ALA A 377 -16.14 -1.38 -14.77
CA ALA A 377 -17.10 -0.53 -14.10
C ALA A 377 -18.30 -1.32 -13.56
#